data_a5153e977c61f43818cce8453d867db5
#
_entry.id   a5153e977c61f43818cce8453d867db5
#
_cell.length_a   1.000
_cell.length_b   1.000
_cell.length_c   1.000
_cell.angle_alpha   90.00
_cell.angle_beta   90.00
_cell.angle_gamma   90.00
#
_symmetry.space_group_name_H-M   'P 1'
#
loop_
_entity.id
_entity.type
_entity.pdbx_description
1 polymer ?
#
loop_
_entity_poly.entity_id
_entity_poly.type
_entity_poly.pdbx_seq_one_letter_code
_entity_poly.pdbx_strand_id
1 'polypeptide(L)'
;MQQVYLDNQATTPLDPKVFSAMEPWFTEKFGNASSRNHTYGWEAEEAVEIARESVAETIGALPKEIIFTSGATEANNIALQGAAKSYQDQGRHIITVKTEHKAVMDVCQHLSKDGFDIT
;
A
#
# COMPACT_ATOMS: atom_id res chain seq x y z
N MET A 1 -5.48 12.53 -36.30
CA MET A 1 -5.47 11.15 -35.77
C MET A 1 -5.82 11.24 -34.31
N GLN A 2 -6.76 10.43 -33.84
CA GLN A 2 -7.05 10.33 -32.41
C GLN A 2 -5.96 9.49 -31.76
N GLN A 3 -5.33 10.01 -30.72
CA GLN A 3 -4.30 9.31 -29.97
C GLN A 3 -4.96 8.25 -29.08
N VAL A 4 -4.48 7.00 -29.13
CA VAL A 4 -4.99 5.89 -28.34
C VAL A 4 -3.93 5.50 -27.32
N TYR A 5 -4.29 5.50 -26.04
CA TYR A 5 -3.42 5.05 -24.95
C TYR A 5 -3.71 3.59 -24.62
N LEU A 6 -2.69 2.73 -24.68
CA LEU A 6 -2.82 1.28 -24.49
C LEU A 6 -2.03 0.73 -23.29
N ASP A 7 -1.31 1.58 -22.55
CA ASP A 7 -0.49 1.17 -21.42
C ASP A 7 -1.24 1.32 -20.07
N ASN A 8 -2.46 0.79 -20.03
CA ASN A 8 -3.32 0.90 -18.83
C ASN A 8 -2.82 0.08 -17.62
N GLN A 9 -1.84 -0.79 -17.82
CA GLN A 9 -1.17 -1.47 -16.72
C GLN A 9 -0.24 -0.52 -15.94
N ALA A 10 0.39 0.44 -16.62
CA ALA A 10 1.25 1.41 -15.97
C ALA A 10 0.44 2.48 -15.22
N THR A 11 -0.61 3.01 -15.85
CA THR A 11 -1.49 4.03 -15.24
C THR A 11 -2.83 4.11 -15.95
N THR A 12 -3.82 4.63 -15.28
CA THR A 12 -5.16 4.89 -15.82
C THR A 12 -5.61 6.31 -15.44
N PRO A 13 -6.56 6.91 -16.18
CA PRO A 13 -7.20 8.13 -15.74
C PRO A 13 -7.87 7.92 -14.37
N LEU A 14 -7.82 8.96 -13.52
CA LEU A 14 -8.56 8.93 -12.27
C LEU A 14 -10.07 9.00 -12.55
N ASP A 15 -10.84 8.14 -11.89
CA ASP A 15 -12.30 8.18 -11.99
C ASP A 15 -12.83 9.54 -11.49
N PRO A 16 -13.72 10.23 -12.24
CA PRO A 16 -14.24 11.53 -11.84
C PRO A 16 -14.96 11.54 -10.48
N LYS A 17 -15.60 10.43 -10.09
CA LYS A 17 -16.24 10.31 -8.75
C LYS A 17 -15.20 10.24 -7.65
N VAL A 18 -14.11 9.53 -7.90
CA VAL A 18 -12.97 9.45 -6.96
C VAL A 18 -12.32 10.82 -6.83
N PHE A 19 -12.08 11.52 -7.94
CA PHE A 19 -11.53 12.87 -7.92
C PHE A 19 -12.40 13.82 -7.09
N SER A 20 -13.71 13.84 -7.34
CA SER A 20 -14.65 14.68 -6.60
C SER A 20 -14.70 14.36 -5.10
N ALA A 21 -14.51 13.09 -4.72
CA ALA A 21 -14.43 12.71 -3.31
C ALA A 21 -13.10 13.13 -2.66
N MET A 22 -12.02 13.20 -3.43
CA MET A 22 -10.70 13.60 -2.94
C MET A 22 -10.53 15.12 -2.85
N GLU A 23 -11.15 15.89 -3.75
CA GLU A 23 -10.93 17.35 -3.91
C GLU A 23 -11.05 18.13 -2.60
N PRO A 24 -12.07 17.92 -1.73
CA PRO A 24 -12.18 18.65 -0.47
C PRO A 24 -11.00 18.45 0.48
N TRP A 25 -10.32 17.30 0.40
CA TRP A 25 -9.18 16.98 1.25
C TRP A 25 -7.90 17.71 0.84
N PHE A 26 -7.87 18.30 -0.34
CA PHE A 26 -6.76 19.14 -0.80
C PHE A 26 -7.00 20.63 -0.57
N THR A 27 -8.26 21.04 -0.40
CA THR A 27 -8.65 22.46 -0.42
C THR A 27 -9.28 22.94 0.88
N GLU A 28 -10.14 22.15 1.51
CA GLU A 28 -10.94 22.54 2.66
C GLU A 28 -10.59 21.71 3.92
N LYS A 29 -10.45 20.39 3.76
CA LYS A 29 -10.25 19.41 4.84
C LYS A 29 -8.81 18.89 4.90
N PHE A 30 -7.85 19.78 4.73
CA PHE A 30 -6.42 19.45 4.61
C PHE A 30 -5.72 19.11 5.94
N GLY A 31 -6.47 18.70 6.95
CA GLY A 31 -5.93 18.34 8.27
C GLY A 31 -5.00 17.13 8.22
N ASN A 32 -4.04 17.10 9.13
CA ASN A 32 -3.18 15.95 9.32
C ASN A 32 -3.81 14.97 10.32
N ALA A 33 -4.09 13.75 9.90
CA ALA A 33 -4.68 12.70 10.73
C ALA A 33 -3.87 12.35 12.00
N SER A 34 -2.57 12.70 12.04
CA SER A 34 -1.75 12.54 13.24
C SER A 34 -1.87 13.68 14.26
N SER A 35 -2.57 14.76 13.92
CA SER A 35 -2.77 15.92 14.80
C SER A 35 -3.97 15.68 15.71
N ARG A 36 -3.72 15.48 17.03
CA ARG A 36 -4.75 15.08 18.00
C ARG A 36 -5.37 16.21 18.81
N ASN A 37 -5.00 17.47 18.57
CA ASN A 37 -5.32 18.61 19.45
C ASN A 37 -6.24 19.65 18.80
N HIS A 38 -6.81 19.37 17.62
CA HIS A 38 -7.73 20.26 16.93
C HIS A 38 -8.63 19.50 15.97
N THR A 39 -9.77 20.11 15.62
CA THR A 39 -10.83 19.53 14.78
C THR A 39 -10.37 19.08 13.40
N TYR A 40 -9.51 19.84 12.73
CA TYR A 40 -8.96 19.44 11.41
C TYR A 40 -8.24 18.09 11.45
N GLY A 41 -7.50 17.83 12.54
CA GLY A 41 -6.83 16.54 12.71
C GLY A 41 -7.82 15.40 12.97
N TRP A 42 -8.83 15.64 13.79
CA TRP A 42 -9.87 14.63 14.10
C TRP A 42 -10.71 14.28 12.87
N GLU A 43 -11.11 15.27 12.07
CA GLU A 43 -11.82 15.00 10.80
C GLU A 43 -10.98 14.17 9.82
N ALA A 44 -9.68 14.47 9.74
CA ALA A 44 -8.78 13.70 8.88
C ALA A 44 -8.56 12.28 9.41
N GLU A 45 -8.41 12.08 10.73
CA GLU A 45 -8.29 10.78 11.38
C GLU A 45 -9.55 9.93 11.12
N GLU A 46 -10.74 10.49 11.35
CA GLU A 46 -12.01 9.83 11.09
C GLU A 46 -12.15 9.39 9.62
N ALA A 47 -11.80 10.25 8.68
CA ALA A 47 -11.85 9.92 7.26
C ALA A 47 -10.91 8.78 6.88
N VAL A 48 -9.72 8.73 7.45
CA VAL A 48 -8.76 7.62 7.24
C VAL A 48 -9.32 6.32 7.81
N GLU A 49 -9.94 6.34 8.98
CA GLU A 49 -10.52 5.12 9.57
C GLU A 49 -11.75 4.63 8.79
N ILE A 50 -12.63 5.51 8.33
CA ILE A 50 -13.75 5.15 7.43
C ILE A 50 -13.23 4.52 6.12
N ALA A 51 -12.17 5.09 5.53
CA ALA A 51 -11.56 4.52 4.34
C ALA A 51 -10.94 3.13 4.63
N ARG A 52 -10.31 2.96 5.77
CA ARG A 52 -9.75 1.68 6.24
C ARG A 52 -10.82 0.61 6.38
N GLU A 53 -11.93 0.94 7.03
CA GLU A 53 -13.09 0.05 7.17
C GLU A 53 -13.66 -0.37 5.81
N SER A 54 -13.82 0.60 4.89
CA SER A 54 -14.34 0.32 3.53
C SER A 54 -13.43 -0.60 2.72
N VAL A 55 -12.11 -0.43 2.81
CA VAL A 55 -11.14 -1.34 2.17
C VAL A 55 -11.22 -2.72 2.80
N ALA A 56 -11.23 -2.80 4.13
CA ALA A 56 -11.31 -4.06 4.86
C ALA A 56 -12.57 -4.86 4.50
N GLU A 57 -13.73 -4.19 4.49
CA GLU A 57 -15.01 -4.81 4.09
C GLU A 57 -14.94 -5.36 2.66
N THR A 58 -14.37 -4.60 1.72
CA THR A 58 -14.26 -4.99 0.31
C THR A 58 -13.47 -6.29 0.10
N ILE A 59 -12.46 -6.53 0.92
CA ILE A 59 -11.59 -7.73 0.80
C ILE A 59 -11.85 -8.79 1.87
N GLY A 60 -12.84 -8.58 2.74
CA GLY A 60 -13.18 -9.51 3.82
C GLY A 60 -12.15 -9.57 4.94
N ALA A 61 -11.42 -8.48 5.19
CA ALA A 61 -10.43 -8.33 6.24
C ALA A 61 -10.97 -7.54 7.45
N LEU A 62 -10.21 -7.52 8.54
CA LEU A 62 -10.48 -6.61 9.65
C LEU A 62 -9.79 -5.25 9.41
N PRO A 63 -10.35 -4.11 9.86
CA PRO A 63 -9.71 -2.79 9.67
C PRO A 63 -8.26 -2.72 10.17
N LYS A 64 -7.93 -3.40 11.27
CA LYS A 64 -6.56 -3.48 11.81
C LYS A 64 -5.56 -4.21 10.92
N GLU A 65 -6.03 -4.97 9.92
CA GLU A 65 -5.20 -5.70 8.95
C GLU A 65 -4.87 -4.84 7.73
N ILE A 66 -5.48 -3.66 7.60
CA ILE A 66 -5.22 -2.73 6.51
C ILE A 66 -4.10 -1.76 6.92
N ILE A 67 -3.06 -1.70 6.13
CA ILE A 67 -1.93 -0.79 6.31
C ILE A 67 -1.81 0.09 5.08
N PHE A 68 -2.07 1.40 5.23
CA PHE A 68 -1.81 2.38 4.19
C PHE A 68 -0.31 2.67 4.09
N THR A 69 0.19 2.67 2.88
CA THR A 69 1.59 2.91 2.56
C THR A 69 1.73 4.00 1.50
N SER A 70 2.94 4.53 1.33
CA SER A 70 3.24 5.52 0.31
C SER A 70 3.18 4.97 -1.13
N GLY A 71 3.11 3.64 -1.28
CA GLY A 71 3.02 2.98 -2.59
C GLY A 71 3.47 1.53 -2.55
N ALA A 72 3.43 0.88 -3.72
CA ALA A 72 3.71 -0.54 -3.87
C ALA A 72 5.10 -0.97 -3.37
N THR A 73 6.11 -0.13 -3.51
CA THR A 73 7.48 -0.44 -3.04
C THR A 73 7.51 -0.60 -1.52
N GLU A 74 6.91 0.31 -0.77
CA GLU A 74 6.81 0.21 0.69
C GLU A 74 5.95 -1.00 1.10
N ALA A 75 4.80 -1.19 0.45
CA ALA A 75 3.92 -2.32 0.72
C ALA A 75 4.63 -3.67 0.54
N ASN A 76 5.37 -3.85 -0.56
CA ASN A 76 6.16 -5.05 -0.82
C ASN A 76 7.26 -5.26 0.24
N ASN A 77 7.94 -4.18 0.65
CA ASN A 77 8.95 -4.26 1.69
C ASN A 77 8.36 -4.71 3.03
N ILE A 78 7.25 -4.10 3.46
CA ILE A 78 6.57 -4.47 4.71
C ILE A 78 6.09 -5.92 4.66
N ALA A 79 5.42 -6.33 3.57
CA ALA A 79 4.86 -7.67 3.44
C ALA A 79 5.95 -8.75 3.42
N LEU A 80 6.95 -8.61 2.56
CA LEU A 80 7.98 -9.63 2.37
C LEU A 80 8.91 -9.74 3.58
N GLN A 81 9.42 -8.62 4.08
CA GLN A 81 10.29 -8.65 5.26
C GLN A 81 9.53 -9.04 6.52
N GLY A 82 8.28 -8.56 6.66
CA GLY A 82 7.42 -8.92 7.79
C GLY A 82 7.14 -10.42 7.82
N ALA A 83 6.71 -11.00 6.71
CA ALA A 83 6.47 -12.44 6.61
C ALA A 83 7.75 -13.24 6.84
N ALA A 84 8.84 -12.91 6.15
CA ALA A 84 10.12 -13.61 6.28
C ALA A 84 10.60 -13.65 7.74
N LYS A 85 10.61 -12.50 8.42
CA LYS A 85 11.07 -12.40 9.81
C LYS A 85 10.11 -13.07 10.81
N SER A 86 8.80 -13.00 10.59
CA SER A 86 7.81 -13.62 11.48
C SER A 86 7.83 -15.14 11.42
N TYR A 87 8.16 -15.70 10.27
CA TYR A 87 8.15 -17.15 10.06
C TYR A 87 9.56 -17.80 9.97
N GLN A 88 10.63 -17.04 10.23
CA GLN A 88 12.01 -17.52 10.07
C GLN A 88 12.37 -18.77 10.87
N ASP A 89 11.69 -19.02 11.99
CA ASP A 89 11.88 -20.21 12.81
C ASP A 89 11.18 -21.45 12.24
N GLN A 90 10.25 -21.25 11.28
CA GLN A 90 9.52 -22.33 10.61
C GLN A 90 10.12 -22.64 9.23
N GLY A 91 10.79 -21.68 8.60
CA GLY A 91 11.46 -21.85 7.32
C GLY A 91 12.10 -20.55 6.83
N ARG A 92 13.15 -20.69 6.04
CA ARG A 92 13.94 -19.56 5.52
C ARG A 92 14.09 -19.63 4.00
N HIS A 93 13.15 -20.25 3.32
CA HIS A 93 13.17 -20.38 1.87
C HIS A 93 12.02 -19.57 1.25
N ILE A 94 12.36 -18.71 0.30
CA ILE A 94 11.44 -17.83 -0.43
C ILE A 94 11.49 -18.19 -1.91
N ILE A 95 10.33 -18.42 -2.51
CA ILE A 95 10.20 -18.71 -3.94
C ILE A 95 9.62 -17.46 -4.61
N THR A 96 10.26 -17.02 -5.68
CA THR A 96 9.84 -15.85 -6.48
C THR A 96 10.02 -16.15 -7.97
N VAL A 97 9.74 -15.17 -8.83
CA VAL A 97 9.95 -15.29 -10.28
C VAL A 97 10.89 -14.20 -10.78
N LYS A 98 11.69 -14.50 -11.81
CA LYS A 98 12.67 -13.55 -12.38
C LYS A 98 12.04 -12.32 -13.05
N THR A 99 10.75 -12.38 -13.34
CA THR A 99 9.99 -11.29 -14.00
C THR A 99 9.32 -10.36 -13.01
N GLU A 100 9.54 -10.54 -11.70
CA GLU A 100 9.02 -9.65 -10.68
C GLU A 100 9.54 -8.22 -10.82
N HIS A 101 8.74 -7.28 -10.30
CA HIS A 101 9.14 -5.90 -10.22
C HIS A 101 10.36 -5.74 -9.29
N LYS A 102 11.22 -4.77 -9.61
CA LYS A 102 12.45 -4.48 -8.85
C LYS A 102 12.20 -4.35 -7.33
N ALA A 103 11.06 -3.79 -6.91
CA ALA A 103 10.69 -3.65 -5.50
C ALA A 103 10.57 -5.01 -4.75
N VAL A 104 10.27 -6.09 -5.46
CA VAL A 104 10.25 -7.47 -4.91
C VAL A 104 11.65 -8.07 -4.95
N MET A 105 12.32 -7.96 -6.11
CA MET A 105 13.66 -8.52 -6.31
C MET A 105 14.71 -7.96 -5.35
N ASP A 106 14.70 -6.64 -5.12
CA ASP A 106 15.64 -5.99 -4.20
C ASP A 106 15.42 -6.46 -2.75
N VAL A 107 14.16 -6.67 -2.34
CA VAL A 107 13.85 -7.21 -1.00
C VAL A 107 14.33 -8.65 -0.88
N CYS A 108 14.09 -9.49 -1.88
CA CYS A 108 14.59 -10.88 -1.89
C CYS A 108 16.12 -10.92 -1.82
N GLN A 109 16.81 -10.06 -2.57
CA GLN A 109 18.26 -9.93 -2.51
C GLN A 109 18.76 -9.49 -1.12
N HIS A 110 18.03 -8.61 -0.44
CA HIS A 110 18.35 -8.22 0.92
C HIS A 110 18.19 -9.39 1.90
N LEU A 111 17.05 -10.07 1.84
CA LEU A 111 16.77 -11.24 2.68
C LEU A 111 17.76 -12.39 2.46
N SER A 112 18.26 -12.56 1.23
CA SER A 112 19.34 -13.51 0.94
C SER A 112 20.62 -13.21 1.73
N LYS A 113 20.97 -11.93 1.93
CA LYS A 113 22.12 -11.55 2.78
C LYS A 113 21.87 -11.82 4.27
N ASP A 114 20.60 -11.82 4.67
CA ASP A 114 20.14 -12.14 6.03
C ASP A 114 20.01 -13.67 6.25
N GLY A 115 20.42 -14.48 5.28
CA GLY A 115 20.46 -15.94 5.37
C GLY A 115 19.16 -16.65 4.98
N PHE A 116 18.35 -16.02 4.13
CA PHE A 116 17.22 -16.69 3.47
C PHE A 116 17.66 -17.28 2.13
N ASP A 117 17.21 -18.48 1.82
CA ASP A 117 17.36 -19.10 0.51
C ASP A 117 16.32 -18.53 -0.46
N ILE A 118 16.75 -18.09 -1.64
CA ILE A 118 15.88 -17.50 -2.68
C ILE A 118 15.94 -18.37 -3.93
N THR A 119 14.78 -18.83 -4.40
CA THR A 119 14.63 -19.57 -5.67
C THR A 119 13.72 -18.85 -6.63
#